data_3876a781719ba8cf3b1dc3902e5f22b2
#
_entry.id   3876a781719ba8cf3b1dc3902e5f22b2
#
_cell.length_a   1.000
_cell.length_b   1.000
_cell.length_c   1.000
_cell.angle_alpha   90.00
_cell.angle_beta   90.00
_cell.angle_gamma   90.00
#
_symmetry.space_group_name_H-M   'P 1'
#
loop_
_entity.id
_entity.type
_entity.pdbx_description
1 polymer ?
#
loop_
_entity_poly.entity_id
_entity_poly.type
_entity_poly.pdbx_seq_one_letter_code
_entity_poly.pdbx_strand_id
1 'polypeptide(L)'
;MGRIIAVANQKGGVGKTTTSINLAACLAEKKKKVLAIDLDPQGNMTSGLGVNKDEVENTVYNLMLDECSIAESIENTVVDNLYVIPSNVNLAGAEIELLGINDKEYILKSAVDYIKEDYDFIIIDCPPSLNMLTVNAMTTADTVLVPIQCEYYALEGLSQLIHTINLVQERINPELQIEGVVFTMYDVRTNLSNQVVETVKENLDTKIYNTMIPRNIRLAEAPSYGIPINMYDSKSAGAESYRNLAKEIIARKDI
;
A
#
# COMPACT_ATOMS: atom_id res chain seq x y z
N MET A 1 3.78 15.54 11.41
CA MET A 1 3.85 14.11 11.68
C MET A 1 3.55 13.37 10.39
N GLY A 2 4.44 12.50 9.94
CA GLY A 2 4.25 11.74 8.70
C GLY A 2 3.08 10.78 8.87
N ARG A 3 2.19 10.72 7.86
CA ARG A 3 1.04 9.81 7.88
C ARG A 3 1.40 8.47 7.27
N ILE A 4 1.19 7.39 8.02
CA ILE A 4 1.52 6.02 7.59
C ILE A 4 0.26 5.30 7.12
N ILE A 5 0.22 4.89 5.85
CA ILE A 5 -0.93 4.24 5.21
C ILE A 5 -0.51 2.85 4.73
N ALA A 6 -1.09 1.80 5.31
CA ALA A 6 -0.97 0.45 4.78
C ALA A 6 -2.00 0.23 3.67
N VAL A 7 -1.58 -0.30 2.53
CA VAL A 7 -2.47 -0.67 1.42
C VAL A 7 -2.69 -2.17 1.46
N ALA A 8 -3.85 -2.60 1.96
CA ALA A 8 -4.11 -3.99 2.27
C ALA A 8 -5.42 -4.52 1.69
N ASN A 9 -5.38 -5.75 1.22
CA ASN A 9 -6.54 -6.60 0.92
C ASN A 9 -6.02 -8.02 0.78
N GLN A 10 -6.70 -9.00 1.40
CA GLN A 10 -6.29 -10.41 1.31
C GLN A 10 -6.46 -11.01 -0.08
N LYS A 11 -7.32 -10.42 -0.92
CA LYS A 11 -7.53 -10.89 -2.28
C LYS A 11 -6.37 -10.47 -3.18
N GLY A 12 -5.81 -11.44 -3.91
CA GLY A 12 -4.83 -11.16 -4.97
C GLY A 12 -5.45 -10.43 -6.16
N GLY A 13 -4.66 -9.62 -6.86
CA GLY A 13 -5.08 -8.98 -8.11
C GLY A 13 -6.04 -7.79 -7.98
N VAL A 14 -6.37 -7.32 -6.77
CA VAL A 14 -7.29 -6.17 -6.58
C VAL A 14 -6.61 -4.80 -6.81
N GLY A 15 -5.34 -4.77 -7.18
CA GLY A 15 -4.62 -3.53 -7.46
C GLY A 15 -3.95 -2.89 -6.24
N LYS A 16 -3.59 -3.64 -5.19
CA LYS A 16 -2.83 -3.13 -4.04
C LYS A 16 -1.53 -2.44 -4.48
N THR A 17 -0.61 -3.19 -5.05
CA THR A 17 0.69 -2.69 -5.51
C THR A 17 0.55 -1.57 -6.54
N THR A 18 -0.39 -1.70 -7.48
CA THR A 18 -0.69 -0.62 -8.44
C THR A 18 -1.13 0.65 -7.72
N THR A 19 -1.94 0.52 -6.68
CA THR A 19 -2.40 1.67 -5.87
C THR A 19 -1.25 2.24 -5.06
N SER A 20 -0.44 1.41 -4.41
CA SER A 20 0.72 1.81 -3.60
C SER A 20 1.71 2.62 -4.44
N ILE A 21 2.14 2.09 -5.60
CA ILE A 21 3.06 2.77 -6.54
C ILE A 21 2.50 4.12 -6.98
N ASN A 22 1.30 4.13 -7.52
CA ASN A 22 0.78 5.31 -8.20
C ASN A 22 0.28 6.37 -7.22
N LEU A 23 -0.23 5.98 -6.05
CA LEU A 23 -0.54 6.91 -4.96
C LEU A 23 0.73 7.59 -4.45
N ALA A 24 1.79 6.81 -4.12
CA ALA A 24 3.06 7.35 -3.64
C ALA A 24 3.67 8.33 -4.65
N ALA A 25 3.69 7.97 -5.95
CA ALA A 25 4.20 8.83 -7.01
C ALA A 25 3.36 10.11 -7.19
N CYS A 26 2.01 10.03 -7.08
CA CYS A 26 1.16 11.21 -7.18
C CYS A 26 1.24 12.12 -5.94
N LEU A 27 1.50 11.57 -4.75
CA LEU A 27 1.81 12.36 -3.55
C LEU A 27 3.14 13.10 -3.72
N ALA A 28 4.18 12.43 -4.23
CA ALA A 28 5.48 13.05 -4.52
C ALA A 28 5.38 14.14 -5.59
N GLU A 29 4.57 13.93 -6.64
CA GLU A 29 4.23 14.96 -7.66
C GLU A 29 3.60 16.21 -7.02
N LYS A 30 2.91 16.07 -5.88
CA LYS A 30 2.36 17.16 -5.06
C LYS A 30 3.36 17.76 -4.07
N LYS A 31 4.65 17.51 -4.26
CA LYS A 31 5.76 18.01 -3.43
C LYS A 31 5.73 17.48 -2.00
N LYS A 32 5.15 16.31 -1.80
CA LYS A 32 5.23 15.58 -0.54
C LYS A 32 6.50 14.73 -0.53
N LYS A 33 7.18 14.65 0.60
CA LYS A 33 8.27 13.70 0.79
C LYS A 33 7.67 12.36 1.20
N VAL A 34 7.85 11.33 0.37
CA VAL A 34 7.16 10.05 0.50
C VAL A 34 8.17 8.92 0.64
N LEU A 35 7.94 8.02 1.58
CA LEU A 35 8.61 6.73 1.67
C LEU A 35 7.61 5.63 1.30
N ALA A 36 8.00 4.75 0.40
CA ALA A 36 7.31 3.52 0.08
C ALA A 36 8.00 2.34 0.79
N ILE A 37 7.23 1.40 1.34
CA ILE A 37 7.76 0.17 1.95
C ILE A 37 7.09 -1.00 1.25
N ASP A 38 7.88 -1.81 0.55
CA ASP A 38 7.41 -3.01 -0.13
C ASP A 38 7.46 -4.21 0.84
N LEU A 39 6.31 -4.71 1.28
CA LEU A 39 6.22 -5.90 2.15
C LEU A 39 5.75 -7.16 1.40
N ASP A 40 5.71 -7.12 0.05
CA ASP A 40 5.42 -8.32 -0.74
C ASP A 40 6.73 -8.97 -1.18
N PRO A 41 6.97 -10.27 -0.89
CA PRO A 41 8.15 -11.02 -1.37
C PRO A 41 8.31 -11.02 -2.89
N GLN A 42 7.24 -10.70 -3.64
CA GLN A 42 7.32 -10.55 -5.09
C GLN A 42 8.12 -9.30 -5.52
N GLY A 43 8.28 -8.29 -4.66
CA GLY A 43 9.03 -7.07 -4.96
C GLY A 43 8.46 -6.27 -6.13
N ASN A 44 7.13 -6.32 -6.33
CA ASN A 44 6.50 -5.68 -7.48
C ASN A 44 6.45 -4.14 -7.34
N MET A 45 6.31 -3.63 -6.12
CA MET A 45 6.40 -2.19 -5.88
C MET A 45 7.82 -1.69 -6.10
N THR A 46 8.80 -2.42 -5.62
CA THR A 46 10.24 -2.16 -5.81
C THR A 46 10.57 -1.99 -7.28
N SER A 47 10.24 -3.00 -8.10
CA SER A 47 10.49 -2.97 -9.56
C SER A 47 9.67 -1.87 -10.25
N GLY A 48 8.42 -1.65 -9.83
CA GLY A 48 7.53 -0.63 -10.41
C GLY A 48 7.93 0.81 -10.08
N LEU A 49 8.85 1.01 -9.13
CA LEU A 49 9.48 2.29 -8.80
C LEU A 49 10.90 2.43 -9.37
N GLY A 50 11.31 1.51 -10.24
CA GLY A 50 12.57 1.57 -10.98
C GLY A 50 13.78 1.04 -10.21
N VAL A 51 13.59 0.36 -9.09
CA VAL A 51 14.68 -0.25 -8.32
C VAL A 51 14.86 -1.71 -8.75
N ASN A 52 16.10 -2.11 -9.04
CA ASN A 52 16.43 -3.48 -9.39
C ASN A 52 16.53 -4.33 -8.11
N LYS A 53 15.48 -5.07 -7.80
CA LYS A 53 15.38 -5.89 -6.58
C LYS A 53 16.43 -7.01 -6.46
N ASP A 54 17.09 -7.35 -7.55
CA ASP A 54 18.13 -8.39 -7.58
C ASP A 54 19.54 -7.82 -7.30
N GLU A 55 19.69 -6.48 -7.31
CA GLU A 55 20.96 -5.78 -7.11
C GLU A 55 21.02 -5.00 -5.79
N VAL A 56 19.89 -4.83 -5.08
CA VAL A 56 19.87 -4.11 -3.80
C VAL A 56 20.57 -4.93 -2.71
N GLU A 57 21.41 -4.27 -1.93
CA GLU A 57 22.16 -4.88 -0.84
C GLU A 57 21.25 -5.12 0.38
N ASN A 58 20.49 -4.10 0.78
CA ASN A 58 19.62 -4.12 1.95
C ASN A 58 18.16 -3.96 1.55
N THR A 59 17.33 -4.86 2.04
CA THR A 59 15.90 -4.90 1.79
C THR A 59 15.11 -4.83 3.10
N VAL A 60 13.80 -4.76 3.00
CA VAL A 60 12.92 -4.87 4.18
C VAL A 60 13.13 -6.19 4.94
N TYR A 61 13.57 -7.26 4.27
CA TYR A 61 13.95 -8.52 4.91
C TYR A 61 15.11 -8.32 5.90
N ASN A 62 16.22 -7.71 5.44
CA ASN A 62 17.38 -7.43 6.28
C ASN A 62 17.02 -6.48 7.44
N LEU A 63 16.18 -5.47 7.16
CA LEU A 63 15.67 -4.56 8.18
C LEU A 63 14.86 -5.30 9.27
N MET A 64 13.97 -6.21 8.87
CA MET A 64 13.12 -6.97 9.82
C MET A 64 13.89 -7.99 10.65
N LEU A 65 15.07 -8.42 10.20
CA LEU A 65 15.96 -9.33 10.95
C LEU A 65 17.07 -8.60 11.71
N ASP A 66 17.04 -7.25 11.77
CA ASP A 66 18.04 -6.40 12.43
C ASP A 66 19.47 -6.58 11.84
N GLU A 67 19.54 -6.90 10.55
CA GLU A 67 20.79 -7.06 9.81
C GLU A 67 21.30 -5.75 9.20
N CYS A 68 20.44 -4.73 9.10
CA CYS A 68 20.78 -3.38 8.65
C CYS A 68 19.90 -2.34 9.36
N SER A 69 20.36 -1.10 9.40
CA SER A 69 19.55 0.03 9.85
C SER A 69 18.51 0.43 8.80
N ILE A 70 17.43 1.10 9.23
CA ILE A 70 16.42 1.60 8.30
C ILE A 70 17.02 2.59 7.28
N ALA A 71 18.01 3.39 7.68
CA ALA A 71 18.67 4.33 6.78
C ALA A 71 19.46 3.63 5.65
N GLU A 72 20.05 2.47 5.94
CA GLU A 72 20.78 1.65 4.97
C GLU A 72 19.87 0.88 4.01
N SER A 73 18.59 0.72 4.35
CA SER A 73 17.60 0.02 3.52
C SER A 73 16.80 0.95 2.59
N ILE A 74 17.02 2.28 2.66
CA ILE A 74 16.29 3.24 1.85
C ILE A 74 16.99 3.48 0.53
N GLU A 75 16.28 3.22 -0.58
CA GLU A 75 16.74 3.43 -1.93
C GLU A 75 16.03 4.63 -2.60
N ASN A 76 16.75 5.29 -3.52
CA ASN A 76 16.16 6.30 -4.38
C ASN A 76 15.31 5.63 -5.46
N THR A 77 14.19 6.26 -5.81
CA THR A 77 13.38 5.83 -6.94
C THR A 77 13.60 6.71 -8.18
N VAL A 78 12.95 6.35 -9.29
CA VAL A 78 12.92 7.19 -10.49
C VAL A 78 12.07 8.46 -10.33
N VAL A 79 11.38 8.62 -9.21
CA VAL A 79 10.46 9.75 -8.94
C VAL A 79 11.08 10.67 -7.88
N ASP A 80 11.20 11.94 -8.19
CA ASP A 80 11.67 12.95 -7.23
C ASP A 80 10.80 12.98 -5.96
N ASN A 81 11.43 13.08 -4.78
CA ASN A 81 10.79 13.07 -3.45
C ASN A 81 10.08 11.75 -3.08
N LEU A 82 10.31 10.67 -3.82
CA LEU A 82 9.83 9.33 -3.49
C LEU A 82 11.02 8.39 -3.27
N TYR A 83 11.04 7.76 -2.11
CA TYR A 83 12.05 6.78 -1.68
C TYR A 83 11.36 5.44 -1.47
N VAL A 84 12.13 4.33 -1.48
CA VAL A 84 11.57 3.01 -1.22
C VAL A 84 12.48 2.19 -0.31
N ILE A 85 11.88 1.44 0.63
CA ILE A 85 12.52 0.29 1.26
C ILE A 85 12.14 -0.91 0.40
N PRO A 86 13.11 -1.49 -0.34
CA PRO A 86 12.82 -2.52 -1.35
C PRO A 86 12.54 -3.89 -0.73
N SER A 87 11.89 -4.74 -1.50
CA SER A 87 11.64 -6.14 -1.20
C SER A 87 12.18 -7.06 -2.29
N ASN A 88 12.49 -8.28 -1.91
CA ASN A 88 12.79 -9.38 -2.82
C ASN A 88 12.31 -10.72 -2.27
N VAL A 89 12.58 -11.81 -2.99
CA VAL A 89 12.12 -13.17 -2.65
C VAL A 89 12.57 -13.64 -1.26
N ASN A 90 13.67 -13.11 -0.70
CA ASN A 90 14.16 -13.48 0.63
C ASN A 90 13.15 -13.16 1.73
N LEU A 91 12.31 -12.14 1.53
CA LEU A 91 11.26 -11.77 2.50
C LEU A 91 10.27 -12.91 2.78
N ALA A 92 10.12 -13.88 1.87
CA ALA A 92 9.31 -15.08 2.12
C ALA A 92 9.86 -15.93 3.30
N GLY A 93 11.16 -15.85 3.58
CA GLY A 93 11.79 -16.51 4.72
C GLY A 93 11.50 -15.83 6.05
N ALA A 94 11.29 -14.53 6.04
CA ALA A 94 11.09 -13.73 7.26
C ALA A 94 9.95 -14.26 8.14
N GLU A 95 8.86 -14.76 7.56
CA GLU A 95 7.74 -15.29 8.32
C GLU A 95 8.12 -16.47 9.24
N ILE A 96 9.07 -17.30 8.81
CA ILE A 96 9.56 -18.43 9.60
C ILE A 96 10.56 -17.93 10.64
N GLU A 97 11.47 -17.05 10.27
CA GLU A 97 12.53 -16.54 11.13
C GLU A 97 11.98 -15.66 12.26
N LEU A 98 10.94 -14.88 11.97
CA LEU A 98 10.25 -14.06 12.96
C LEU A 98 9.49 -14.87 14.03
N LEU A 99 9.19 -16.17 13.80
CA LEU A 99 8.44 -16.98 14.79
C LEU A 99 9.12 -17.07 16.15
N GLY A 100 10.46 -17.02 16.17
CA GLY A 100 11.26 -17.08 17.40
C GLY A 100 11.51 -15.74 18.10
N ILE A 101 11.07 -14.62 17.51
CA ILE A 101 11.33 -13.28 18.00
C ILE A 101 10.18 -12.81 18.89
N ASN A 102 10.50 -12.25 20.06
CA ASN A 102 9.51 -11.60 20.93
C ASN A 102 9.07 -10.27 20.29
N ASP A 103 7.81 -9.90 20.50
CA ASP A 103 7.23 -8.65 19.98
C ASP A 103 7.40 -8.49 18.46
N LYS A 104 7.41 -9.60 17.74
CA LYS A 104 7.60 -9.67 16.28
C LYS A 104 6.60 -8.86 15.49
N GLU A 105 5.45 -8.56 16.08
CA GLU A 105 4.40 -7.71 15.49
C GLU A 105 4.81 -6.25 15.40
N TYR A 106 5.81 -5.81 16.19
CA TYR A 106 6.26 -4.42 16.32
C TYR A 106 7.60 -4.11 15.63
N ILE A 107 8.21 -5.08 14.96
CA ILE A 107 9.56 -4.94 14.37
C ILE A 107 9.59 -3.79 13.36
N LEU A 108 8.69 -3.80 12.39
CA LEU A 108 8.63 -2.73 11.39
C LEU A 108 8.29 -1.38 12.03
N LYS A 109 7.35 -1.36 12.98
CA LYS A 109 7.00 -0.15 13.71
C LYS A 109 8.20 0.46 14.41
N SER A 110 8.95 -0.35 15.13
CA SER A 110 10.13 0.09 15.88
C SER A 110 11.16 0.75 14.97
N ALA A 111 11.39 0.21 13.77
CA ALA A 111 12.29 0.79 12.79
C ALA A 111 11.74 2.10 12.19
N VAL A 112 10.46 2.12 11.78
CA VAL A 112 9.82 3.26 11.13
C VAL A 112 9.66 4.45 12.08
N ASP A 113 9.45 4.22 13.37
CA ASP A 113 9.31 5.29 14.38
C ASP A 113 10.53 6.21 14.46
N TYR A 114 11.73 5.75 14.06
CA TYR A 114 12.94 6.60 14.03
C TYR A 114 12.94 7.63 12.89
N ILE A 115 12.20 7.40 11.80
CA ILE A 115 12.28 8.21 10.58
C ILE A 115 10.94 8.81 10.15
N LYS A 116 9.82 8.47 10.80
CA LYS A 116 8.48 8.88 10.36
C LYS A 116 8.31 10.39 10.25
N GLU A 117 9.02 11.17 11.08
CA GLU A 117 8.96 12.63 11.06
C GLU A 117 9.69 13.25 9.84
N ASP A 118 10.54 12.48 9.17
CA ASP A 118 11.28 12.93 7.99
C ASP A 118 10.44 12.90 6.71
N TYR A 119 9.25 12.29 6.75
CA TYR A 119 8.36 12.10 5.61
C TYR A 119 6.97 12.70 5.86
N ASP A 120 6.34 13.22 4.80
CA ASP A 120 4.92 13.63 4.85
C ASP A 120 4.00 12.41 4.84
N PHE A 121 4.37 11.37 4.06
CA PHE A 121 3.63 10.11 3.93
C PHE A 121 4.56 8.92 3.89
N ILE A 122 4.14 7.81 4.51
CA ILE A 122 4.74 6.49 4.35
C ILE A 122 3.66 5.56 3.82
N ILE A 123 3.89 4.91 2.68
CA ILE A 123 2.95 3.99 2.03
C ILE A 123 3.53 2.57 2.12
N ILE A 124 2.79 1.67 2.77
CA ILE A 124 3.20 0.28 2.95
C ILE A 124 2.38 -0.61 2.01
N ASP A 125 3.03 -1.28 1.05
CA ASP A 125 2.38 -2.26 0.17
C ASP A 125 2.35 -3.64 0.83
N CYS A 126 1.16 -4.18 1.06
CA CYS A 126 0.98 -5.45 1.75
C CYS A 126 0.84 -6.62 0.78
N PRO A 127 1.36 -7.83 1.13
CA PRO A 127 1.14 -9.05 0.35
C PRO A 127 -0.35 -9.44 0.32
N PRO A 128 -0.76 -10.36 -0.59
CA PRO A 128 -2.15 -10.84 -0.69
C PRO A 128 -2.47 -11.91 0.37
N SER A 129 -2.07 -11.69 1.61
CA SER A 129 -2.25 -12.62 2.72
C SER A 129 -2.38 -11.85 4.04
N LEU A 130 -3.10 -12.42 5.01
CA LEU A 130 -3.21 -11.87 6.37
C LEU A 130 -2.20 -12.59 7.29
N ASN A 131 -0.93 -12.48 6.95
CA ASN A 131 0.20 -13.09 7.64
C ASN A 131 0.92 -12.09 8.56
N MET A 132 2.07 -12.50 9.12
CA MET A 132 2.88 -11.67 10.02
C MET A 132 3.37 -10.37 9.37
N LEU A 133 3.66 -10.37 8.06
CA LEU A 133 4.05 -9.16 7.33
C LEU A 133 2.91 -8.14 7.31
N THR A 134 1.69 -8.60 7.00
CA THR A 134 0.50 -7.72 7.02
C THR A 134 0.18 -7.23 8.43
N VAL A 135 0.38 -8.05 9.46
CA VAL A 135 0.25 -7.61 10.86
C VAL A 135 1.26 -6.51 11.18
N ASN A 136 2.54 -6.67 10.80
CA ASN A 136 3.55 -5.62 10.96
C ASN A 136 3.17 -4.32 10.23
N ALA A 137 2.64 -4.41 9.01
CA ALA A 137 2.14 -3.25 8.29
C ALA A 137 1.03 -2.51 9.07
N MET A 138 0.04 -3.25 9.57
CA MET A 138 -1.10 -2.68 10.31
C MET A 138 -0.68 -2.17 11.71
N THR A 139 0.30 -2.80 12.34
CA THR A 139 0.87 -2.34 13.62
C THR A 139 1.60 -1.01 13.46
N THR A 140 2.26 -0.82 12.32
CA THR A 140 3.04 0.38 11.99
C THR A 140 2.16 1.53 11.49
N ALA A 141 1.09 1.21 10.78
CA ALA A 141 0.25 2.20 10.09
C ALA A 141 -0.67 2.98 11.04
N ASP A 142 -0.94 4.24 10.68
CA ASP A 142 -2.03 5.03 11.25
C ASP A 142 -3.37 4.59 10.65
N THR A 143 -3.35 4.25 9.35
CA THR A 143 -4.57 3.89 8.62
C THR A 143 -4.35 2.79 7.58
N VAL A 144 -5.46 2.11 7.21
CA VAL A 144 -5.49 1.09 6.16
C VAL A 144 -6.33 1.57 4.98
N LEU A 145 -5.72 1.77 3.82
CA LEU A 145 -6.39 1.98 2.54
C LEU A 145 -6.75 0.63 1.91
N VAL A 146 -8.00 0.46 1.54
CA VAL A 146 -8.54 -0.82 1.05
C VAL A 146 -8.93 -0.72 -0.43
N PRO A 147 -8.06 -1.15 -1.36
CA PRO A 147 -8.43 -1.30 -2.77
C PRO A 147 -9.39 -2.47 -2.94
N ILE A 148 -10.52 -2.22 -3.63
CA ILE A 148 -11.54 -3.24 -3.92
C ILE A 148 -11.79 -3.29 -5.43
N GLN A 149 -11.58 -4.45 -6.02
CA GLN A 149 -12.01 -4.69 -7.40
C GLN A 149 -13.53 -4.84 -7.47
N CYS A 150 -14.17 -4.16 -8.46
CA CYS A 150 -15.62 -4.22 -8.66
C CYS A 150 -16.06 -5.55 -9.27
N GLU A 151 -16.10 -6.62 -8.44
CA GLU A 151 -16.54 -7.97 -8.83
C GLU A 151 -17.35 -8.64 -7.73
N TYR A 152 -18.02 -9.76 -8.06
CA TYR A 152 -19.04 -10.41 -7.22
C TYR A 152 -18.56 -10.73 -5.79
N TYR A 153 -17.35 -11.21 -5.61
CA TYR A 153 -16.81 -11.59 -4.29
C TYR A 153 -16.16 -10.43 -3.52
N ALA A 154 -16.39 -9.19 -3.91
CA ALA A 154 -15.77 -8.01 -3.30
C ALA A 154 -16.10 -7.87 -1.81
N LEU A 155 -17.35 -8.13 -1.41
CA LEU A 155 -17.83 -7.99 -0.03
C LEU A 155 -17.27 -9.04 0.92
N GLU A 156 -17.12 -10.29 0.46
CA GLU A 156 -16.58 -11.36 1.30
C GLU A 156 -15.15 -11.06 1.73
N GLY A 157 -14.30 -10.69 0.78
CA GLY A 157 -12.91 -10.31 1.07
C GLY A 157 -12.81 -9.07 1.96
N LEU A 158 -13.72 -8.10 1.77
CA LEU A 158 -13.78 -6.89 2.60
C LEU A 158 -14.15 -7.21 4.06
N SER A 159 -15.15 -8.05 4.29
CA SER A 159 -15.60 -8.44 5.63
C SER A 159 -14.49 -9.14 6.43
N GLN A 160 -13.73 -10.02 5.76
CA GLN A 160 -12.61 -10.72 6.39
C GLN A 160 -11.45 -9.76 6.73
N LEU A 161 -11.16 -8.79 5.86
CA LEU A 161 -10.14 -7.76 6.13
C LEU A 161 -10.56 -6.87 7.30
N ILE A 162 -11.81 -6.42 7.35
CA ILE A 162 -12.33 -5.59 8.46
C ILE A 162 -12.22 -6.37 9.78
N HIS A 163 -12.58 -7.64 9.78
CA HIS A 163 -12.40 -8.48 10.97
C HIS A 163 -10.94 -8.50 11.44
N THR A 164 -9.98 -8.63 10.52
CA THR A 164 -8.56 -8.61 10.86
C THR A 164 -8.11 -7.23 11.38
N ILE A 165 -8.57 -6.14 10.76
CA ILE A 165 -8.29 -4.79 11.25
C ILE A 165 -8.79 -4.62 12.69
N ASN A 166 -10.02 -5.05 12.98
CA ASN A 166 -10.59 -4.99 14.33
C ASN A 166 -9.77 -5.80 15.35
N LEU A 167 -9.28 -6.99 14.98
CA LEU A 167 -8.40 -7.78 15.84
C LEU A 167 -7.06 -7.08 16.12
N VAL A 168 -6.48 -6.41 15.13
CA VAL A 168 -5.27 -5.62 15.30
C VAL A 168 -5.53 -4.41 16.20
N GLN A 169 -6.65 -3.70 16.01
CA GLN A 169 -7.08 -2.60 16.88
C GLN A 169 -7.25 -3.04 18.33
N GLU A 170 -7.93 -4.15 18.56
CA GLU A 170 -8.22 -4.64 19.91
C GLU A 170 -6.96 -5.10 20.67
N ARG A 171 -5.95 -5.62 19.98
CA ARG A 171 -4.84 -6.35 20.61
C ARG A 171 -3.48 -5.71 20.47
N ILE A 172 -3.24 -4.92 19.43
CA ILE A 172 -1.90 -4.52 19.01
C ILE A 172 -1.79 -3.02 18.76
N ASN A 173 -2.67 -2.43 17.93
CA ASN A 173 -2.64 -1.03 17.54
C ASN A 173 -4.04 -0.39 17.70
N PRO A 174 -4.40 0.08 18.90
CA PRO A 174 -5.72 0.68 19.17
C PRO A 174 -6.03 1.94 18.35
N GLU A 175 -5.00 2.64 17.86
CA GLU A 175 -5.13 3.87 17.09
C GLU A 175 -5.33 3.61 15.58
N LEU A 176 -5.16 2.37 15.12
CA LEU A 176 -5.34 2.02 13.71
C LEU A 176 -6.75 2.35 13.24
N GLN A 177 -6.87 3.02 12.10
CA GLN A 177 -8.16 3.35 11.50
C GLN A 177 -8.25 2.85 10.06
N ILE A 178 -9.47 2.78 9.52
CA ILE A 178 -9.65 2.56 8.08
C ILE A 178 -9.49 3.90 7.36
N GLU A 179 -8.47 4.01 6.52
CA GLU A 179 -8.24 5.17 5.65
C GLU A 179 -9.43 5.41 4.72
N GLY A 180 -9.92 4.34 4.17
CA GLY A 180 -11.06 4.31 3.28
C GLY A 180 -10.97 3.20 2.25
N VAL A 181 -12.07 3.03 1.52
CA VAL A 181 -12.17 2.12 0.39
C VAL A 181 -11.95 2.87 -0.91
N VAL A 182 -11.15 2.32 -1.82
CA VAL A 182 -11.00 2.78 -3.20
C VAL A 182 -11.38 1.66 -4.17
N PHE A 183 -12.33 1.95 -5.05
CA PHE A 183 -12.71 0.99 -6.09
C PHE A 183 -11.70 0.99 -7.22
N THR A 184 -11.28 -0.21 -7.63
CA THR A 184 -10.31 -0.45 -8.69
C THR A 184 -10.92 -1.23 -9.84
N MET A 185 -10.29 -1.14 -11.01
CA MET A 185 -10.75 -1.80 -12.25
C MET A 185 -12.23 -1.54 -12.53
N TYR A 186 -12.69 -0.35 -12.12
CA TYR A 186 -14.06 0.08 -12.33
C TYR A 186 -14.36 0.25 -13.82
N ASP A 187 -15.49 -0.30 -14.27
CA ASP A 187 -16.01 -0.09 -15.62
C ASP A 187 -17.46 0.42 -15.53
N VAL A 188 -17.65 1.70 -15.83
CA VAL A 188 -18.95 2.39 -15.78
C VAL A 188 -20.00 1.74 -16.69
N ARG A 189 -19.58 1.00 -17.72
CA ARG A 189 -20.49 0.34 -18.67
C ARG A 189 -21.12 -0.94 -18.13
N THR A 190 -20.61 -1.47 -17.03
CA THR A 190 -21.10 -2.72 -16.45
C THR A 190 -22.04 -2.47 -15.28
N ASN A 191 -23.19 -3.13 -15.29
CA ASN A 191 -24.13 -3.10 -14.16
C ASN A 191 -23.49 -3.70 -12.89
N LEU A 192 -22.63 -4.71 -13.05
CA LEU A 192 -21.95 -5.35 -11.92
C LEU A 192 -21.10 -4.35 -11.14
N SER A 193 -20.29 -3.50 -11.82
CA SER A 193 -19.47 -2.50 -11.13
C SER A 193 -20.32 -1.54 -10.30
N ASN A 194 -21.44 -1.08 -10.85
CA ASN A 194 -22.34 -0.16 -10.16
C ASN A 194 -23.01 -0.86 -8.95
N GLN A 195 -23.49 -2.08 -9.12
CA GLN A 195 -24.10 -2.87 -8.03
C GLN A 195 -23.11 -3.11 -6.88
N VAL A 196 -21.87 -3.46 -7.18
CA VAL A 196 -20.83 -3.66 -6.16
C VAL A 196 -20.58 -2.37 -5.38
N VAL A 197 -20.45 -1.23 -6.09
CA VAL A 197 -20.26 0.08 -5.44
C VAL A 197 -21.43 0.42 -4.50
N GLU A 198 -22.67 0.24 -4.96
CA GLU A 198 -23.88 0.49 -4.15
C GLU A 198 -23.92 -0.43 -2.94
N THR A 199 -23.70 -1.73 -3.15
CA THR A 199 -23.75 -2.72 -2.06
C THR A 199 -22.66 -2.45 -1.01
N VAL A 200 -21.45 -2.07 -1.41
CA VAL A 200 -20.40 -1.67 -0.46
C VAL A 200 -20.79 -0.41 0.31
N LYS A 201 -21.38 0.60 -0.35
CA LYS A 201 -21.85 1.83 0.30
C LYS A 201 -22.96 1.60 1.30
N GLU A 202 -23.85 0.65 1.04
CA GLU A 202 -24.99 0.32 1.92
C GLU A 202 -24.58 -0.50 3.15
N ASN A 203 -23.53 -1.30 3.03
CA ASN A 203 -23.13 -2.26 4.07
C ASN A 203 -21.88 -1.88 4.85
N LEU A 204 -21.22 -0.78 4.48
CA LEU A 204 -19.97 -0.36 5.11
C LEU A 204 -20.09 1.04 5.68
N ASP A 205 -20.03 1.13 7.01
CA ASP A 205 -19.97 2.41 7.74
C ASP A 205 -18.51 2.90 7.82
N THR A 206 -17.91 3.16 6.67
CA THR A 206 -16.55 3.71 6.59
C THR A 206 -16.41 4.63 5.38
N LYS A 207 -15.34 5.40 5.34
CA LYS A 207 -15.08 6.31 4.22
C LYS A 207 -14.89 5.54 2.92
N ILE A 208 -15.59 5.95 1.88
CA ILE A 208 -15.39 5.51 0.51
C ILE A 208 -14.92 6.72 -0.29
N TYR A 209 -13.80 6.58 -0.98
CA TYR A 209 -13.27 7.63 -1.84
C TYR A 209 -14.18 7.87 -3.04
N ASN A 210 -14.36 9.14 -3.45
CA ASN A 210 -15.14 9.49 -4.64
C ASN A 210 -14.41 9.05 -5.91
N THR A 211 -13.08 9.06 -5.86
CA THR A 211 -12.25 8.60 -6.96
C THR A 211 -12.37 7.09 -7.13
N MET A 212 -12.69 6.67 -8.35
CA MET A 212 -12.66 5.27 -8.78
C MET A 212 -11.52 5.08 -9.79
N ILE A 213 -10.71 4.03 -9.60
CA ILE A 213 -9.63 3.72 -10.53
C ILE A 213 -10.17 2.86 -11.67
N PRO A 214 -10.17 3.35 -12.91
CA PRO A 214 -10.74 2.62 -14.02
C PRO A 214 -9.89 1.40 -14.42
N ARG A 215 -10.50 0.43 -15.06
CA ARG A 215 -9.74 -0.59 -15.80
C ARG A 215 -8.98 0.10 -16.94
N ASN A 216 -7.67 0.12 -16.85
CA ASN A 216 -6.80 0.84 -17.79
C ASN A 216 -5.55 0.00 -18.09
N ILE A 217 -5.32 -0.32 -19.37
CA ILE A 217 -4.19 -1.14 -19.81
C ILE A 217 -2.84 -0.46 -19.49
N ARG A 218 -2.78 0.87 -19.53
CA ARG A 218 -1.57 1.64 -19.23
C ARG A 218 -1.08 1.43 -17.80
N LEU A 219 -2.02 1.22 -16.83
CA LEU A 219 -1.69 0.87 -15.46
C LEU A 219 -1.04 -0.53 -15.33
N ALA A 220 -1.38 -1.44 -16.25
CA ALA A 220 -0.78 -2.77 -16.28
C ALA A 220 0.58 -2.78 -17.01
N GLU A 221 0.76 -1.90 -17.99
CA GLU A 221 2.00 -1.78 -18.77
C GLU A 221 3.11 -1.06 -18.00
N ALA A 222 2.79 0.04 -17.30
CA ALA A 222 3.76 0.92 -16.66
C ALA A 222 4.79 0.19 -15.76
N PRO A 223 4.41 -0.80 -14.91
CA PRO A 223 5.37 -1.52 -14.09
C PRO A 223 6.43 -2.30 -14.88
N SER A 224 6.14 -2.74 -16.11
CA SER A 224 7.13 -3.42 -16.96
C SER A 224 8.26 -2.50 -17.45
N TYR A 225 8.06 -1.20 -17.32
CA TYR A 225 9.07 -0.17 -17.61
C TYR A 225 9.73 0.36 -16.34
N GLY A 226 9.36 -0.13 -15.15
CA GLY A 226 9.88 0.34 -13.88
C GLY A 226 9.50 1.79 -13.54
N ILE A 227 8.37 2.29 -14.06
CA ILE A 227 7.92 3.68 -13.82
C ILE A 227 6.44 3.73 -13.47
N PRO A 228 6.01 4.67 -12.60
CA PRO A 228 4.59 4.85 -12.28
C PRO A 228 3.81 5.49 -13.44
N ILE A 229 2.48 5.39 -13.40
CA ILE A 229 1.58 5.80 -14.49
C ILE A 229 1.70 7.28 -14.86
N ASN A 230 1.95 8.17 -13.88
CA ASN A 230 2.10 9.60 -14.13
C ASN A 230 3.36 9.94 -14.94
N MET A 231 4.37 9.06 -14.96
CA MET A 231 5.55 9.15 -15.81
C MET A 231 5.37 8.38 -17.13
N TYR A 232 4.69 7.22 -17.09
CA TYR A 232 4.48 6.37 -18.26
C TYR A 232 3.49 6.99 -19.25
N ASP A 233 2.30 7.38 -18.77
CA ASP A 233 1.26 8.05 -19.56
C ASP A 233 0.52 9.07 -18.68
N SER A 234 1.12 10.24 -18.56
CA SER A 234 0.69 11.32 -17.68
C SER A 234 -0.75 11.82 -17.94
N LYS A 235 -1.29 11.58 -19.15
CA LYS A 235 -2.64 12.02 -19.55
C LYS A 235 -3.66 10.90 -19.54
N SER A 236 -3.27 9.68 -19.18
CA SER A 236 -4.19 8.54 -19.10
C SER A 236 -5.23 8.74 -18.00
N ALA A 237 -6.39 8.11 -18.17
CA ALA A 237 -7.44 8.09 -17.14
C ALA A 237 -6.92 7.50 -15.81
N GLY A 238 -5.99 6.53 -15.87
CA GLY A 238 -5.34 5.97 -14.69
C GLY A 238 -4.52 7.01 -13.93
N ALA A 239 -3.69 7.81 -14.64
CA ALA A 239 -2.90 8.87 -14.03
C ALA A 239 -3.76 9.95 -13.39
N GLU A 240 -4.83 10.37 -14.08
CA GLU A 240 -5.78 11.36 -13.55
C GLU A 240 -6.48 10.85 -12.30
N SER A 241 -6.94 9.59 -12.30
CA SER A 241 -7.61 9.00 -11.13
C SER A 241 -6.68 8.93 -9.93
N TYR A 242 -5.43 8.49 -10.07
CA TYR A 242 -4.49 8.47 -8.94
C TYR A 242 -4.12 9.88 -8.43
N ARG A 243 -4.01 10.88 -9.32
CA ARG A 243 -3.86 12.29 -8.88
C ARG A 243 -5.06 12.78 -8.08
N ASN A 244 -6.27 12.38 -8.45
CA ASN A 244 -7.48 12.75 -7.73
C ASN A 244 -7.55 12.03 -6.38
N LEU A 245 -7.22 10.73 -6.31
CA LEU A 245 -7.11 9.99 -5.06
C LEU A 245 -6.08 10.64 -4.11
N ALA A 246 -4.91 11.00 -4.62
CA ALA A 246 -3.89 11.70 -3.83
C ALA A 246 -4.39 13.05 -3.29
N LYS A 247 -5.17 13.81 -4.06
CA LYS A 247 -5.80 15.05 -3.58
C LYS A 247 -6.81 14.78 -2.45
N GLU A 248 -7.66 13.76 -2.59
CA GLU A 248 -8.63 13.40 -1.56
C GLU A 248 -7.93 12.97 -0.26
N ILE A 249 -6.83 12.20 -0.37
CA ILE A 249 -6.02 11.76 0.79
C ILE A 249 -5.35 12.95 1.48
N ILE A 250 -4.74 13.88 0.72
CA ILE A 250 -4.11 15.10 1.28
C ILE A 250 -5.15 15.99 1.97
N ALA A 251 -6.36 16.09 1.42
CA ALA A 251 -7.43 16.93 1.97
C ALA A 251 -8.03 16.37 3.27
N ARG A 252 -7.78 15.12 3.59
CA ARG A 252 -8.28 14.47 4.80
C ARG A 252 -7.54 14.97 6.04
N LYS A 253 -8.28 15.50 7.02
CA LYS A 253 -7.76 16.12 8.26
C LYS A 253 -8.27 15.45 9.54
N ASP A 254 -9.09 14.43 9.39
CA ASP A 254 -9.83 13.75 10.46
C ASP A 254 -9.12 12.48 10.96
N ILE A 255 -7.81 12.40 10.74
CA ILE A 255 -6.92 11.32 11.19
C ILE A 255 -5.69 11.93 11.86
#